data_1ae5adb9d4efab190dfc96f5b496971b
#
_entry.id   1ae5adb9d4efab190dfc96f5b496971b
#
_cell.length_a   1.000
_cell.length_b   1.000
_cell.length_c   1.000
_cell.angle_alpha   90.00
_cell.angle_beta   90.00
_cell.angle_gamma   90.00
#
_symmetry.space_group_name_H-M   'P 1'
#
loop_
_entity.id
_entity.type
_entity.pdbx_description
1 polymer ?
#
loop_
_entity_poly.entity_id
_entity_poly.type
_entity_poly.pdbx_seq_one_letter_code
_entity_poly.pdbx_strand_id
1 'polypeptide(L)'
;MFNIGRCFGSSAKYLASLPVWRQAIKLQNRMSTVPHPVAAVCQVTATPDKEANFSACKQLVEDAKERGACMVFLPEGFDYIGSSREETLSLSESLAGDTVSRYTQLARKLEVWLSLGGFHERGHDWETDRRIYNSHIIINDKGDIVSVYRKSHLFDVELPERGVSLKESAFTIPGPSLVTPVQTPIGKVGLGICYDLRFPELSVALQRHGAEILTYPSAFTVATGAAHWEVLLRARAVETQCFVLAAAQVGRHHEKRSSYGHALVVDPWGVVLGDCGGEKPGMVLVEVDLEKVSSTRKNMPVQQHRRDTGFYHSLEET
;
A
#
# COMPACT_ATOMS: atom_id res chain seq x y z
N MET A 1 -17.54 -48.91 -60.10
CA MET A 1 -18.57 -49.93 -59.74
C MET A 1 -18.63 -50.07 -58.23
N PHE A 2 -19.83 -49.91 -57.72
CA PHE A 2 -20.29 -50.26 -56.35
C PHE A 2 -19.69 -49.53 -55.13
N ASN A 3 -20.41 -49.14 -54.10
CA ASN A 3 -21.84 -48.90 -53.92
C ASN A 3 -21.98 -48.12 -52.60
N ILE A 4 -23.04 -47.43 -52.52
CA ILE A 4 -23.52 -46.54 -51.45
C ILE A 4 -23.88 -47.41 -50.22
N GLY A 5 -23.53 -46.92 -49.02
CA GLY A 5 -24.09 -47.45 -47.80
C GLY A 5 -24.23 -46.32 -46.76
N ARG A 6 -25.42 -45.70 -46.69
CA ARG A 6 -25.87 -44.83 -45.58
C ARG A 6 -26.09 -45.69 -44.34
N CYS A 7 -25.59 -45.26 -43.20
CA CYS A 7 -26.24 -45.61 -41.95
C CYS A 7 -26.32 -44.39 -41.05
N PHE A 8 -27.52 -44.14 -40.59
CA PHE A 8 -27.97 -43.08 -39.67
C PHE A 8 -27.53 -43.34 -38.24
N GLY A 9 -27.27 -42.27 -37.52
CA GLY A 9 -27.77 -42.08 -36.15
C GLY A 9 -26.81 -42.33 -35.02
N SER A 10 -26.36 -41.31 -34.38
CA SER A 10 -26.82 -40.90 -33.04
C SER A 10 -25.98 -39.75 -32.55
N SER A 11 -26.64 -38.64 -32.38
CA SER A 11 -26.06 -37.46 -31.73
C SER A 11 -25.91 -37.77 -30.25
N ALA A 12 -24.75 -38.26 -29.82
CA ALA A 12 -24.38 -38.23 -28.42
C ALA A 12 -23.90 -36.80 -28.09
N LYS A 13 -24.75 -36.03 -27.40
CA LYS A 13 -24.41 -34.77 -26.79
C LYS A 13 -23.32 -35.02 -25.74
N TYR A 14 -22.07 -34.75 -26.07
CA TYR A 14 -21.01 -34.58 -25.10
C TYR A 14 -21.28 -33.24 -24.37
N LEU A 15 -21.94 -33.33 -23.23
CA LEU A 15 -21.92 -32.33 -22.19
C LEU A 15 -20.50 -32.35 -21.65
N ALA A 16 -19.64 -31.50 -22.21
CA ALA A 16 -18.35 -31.21 -21.62
C ALA A 16 -18.60 -30.57 -20.26
N SER A 17 -18.40 -31.31 -19.19
CA SER A 17 -18.38 -30.77 -17.82
C SER A 17 -17.27 -29.73 -17.74
N LEU A 18 -17.64 -28.48 -17.56
CA LEU A 18 -16.68 -27.39 -17.29
C LEU A 18 -15.88 -27.78 -16.04
N PRO A 19 -14.56 -27.56 -16.03
CA PRO A 19 -13.73 -27.85 -14.87
C PRO A 19 -14.27 -27.18 -13.60
N VAL A 20 -14.21 -27.88 -12.48
CA VAL A 20 -14.77 -27.47 -11.16
C VAL A 20 -14.34 -26.05 -10.75
N TRP A 21 -13.15 -25.60 -11.15
CA TRP A 21 -12.70 -24.23 -10.90
C TRP A 21 -13.49 -23.15 -11.65
N ARG A 22 -14.09 -23.44 -12.81
CA ARG A 22 -14.99 -22.50 -13.51
C ARG A 22 -16.37 -22.40 -12.87
N GLN A 23 -16.81 -23.42 -12.14
CA GLN A 23 -18.04 -23.35 -11.32
C GLN A 23 -17.81 -22.55 -10.04
N ALA A 24 -16.62 -22.63 -9.44
CA ALA A 24 -16.25 -21.82 -8.28
C ALA A 24 -16.25 -20.31 -8.58
N ILE A 25 -15.82 -19.90 -9.78
CA ILE A 25 -15.85 -18.51 -10.22
C ILE A 25 -17.29 -17.97 -10.42
N LYS A 26 -18.24 -18.82 -10.83
CA LYS A 26 -19.65 -18.41 -10.99
C LYS A 26 -20.44 -18.29 -9.68
N LEU A 27 -20.01 -18.94 -8.62
CA LEU A 27 -20.65 -18.88 -7.31
C LEU A 27 -20.19 -17.68 -6.46
N GLN A 28 -19.11 -17.00 -6.84
CA GLN A 28 -18.62 -15.80 -6.16
C GLN A 28 -19.34 -14.50 -6.58
N ASN A 29 -20.11 -14.49 -7.65
CA ASN A 29 -20.89 -13.33 -8.08
C ASN A 29 -22.32 -13.34 -7.51
N ARG A 30 -22.51 -13.54 -6.21
CA ARG A 30 -23.63 -12.93 -5.49
C ARG A 30 -23.23 -11.47 -5.26
N MET A 31 -23.66 -10.60 -6.17
CA MET A 31 -23.52 -9.16 -6.01
C MET A 31 -24.16 -8.77 -4.67
N SER A 32 -23.35 -8.28 -3.75
CA SER A 32 -23.85 -7.51 -2.62
C SER A 32 -24.71 -6.38 -3.19
N THR A 33 -25.91 -6.18 -2.66
CA THR A 33 -26.80 -5.11 -3.08
C THR A 33 -26.35 -3.73 -2.56
N VAL A 34 -25.32 -3.72 -1.69
CA VAL A 34 -24.72 -2.49 -1.14
C VAL A 34 -23.39 -2.26 -1.87
N PRO A 35 -23.18 -1.07 -2.46
CA PRO A 35 -21.90 -0.74 -3.07
C PRO A 35 -20.77 -0.79 -2.03
N HIS A 36 -19.68 -1.45 -2.37
CA HIS A 36 -18.49 -1.44 -1.51
C HIS A 36 -17.80 -0.08 -1.56
N PRO A 37 -17.20 0.38 -0.44
CA PRO A 37 -16.45 1.62 -0.45
C PRO A 37 -15.24 1.55 -1.39
N VAL A 38 -14.98 2.64 -2.10
CA VAL A 38 -13.90 2.74 -3.08
C VAL A 38 -12.69 3.44 -2.47
N ALA A 39 -11.53 2.82 -2.61
CA ALA A 39 -10.23 3.42 -2.31
C ALA A 39 -9.48 3.78 -3.60
N ALA A 40 -8.73 4.88 -3.57
CA ALA A 40 -7.80 5.26 -4.62
C ALA A 40 -6.35 5.13 -4.13
N VAL A 41 -5.53 4.39 -4.85
CA VAL A 41 -4.10 4.17 -4.54
C VAL A 41 -3.27 4.87 -5.60
N CYS A 42 -2.60 5.95 -5.21
CA CYS A 42 -1.95 6.88 -6.13
C CYS A 42 -0.49 6.54 -6.40
N GLN A 43 -0.04 6.91 -7.58
CA GLN A 43 1.33 6.89 -8.04
C GLN A 43 1.74 8.30 -8.48
N VAL A 44 2.84 8.82 -7.95
CA VAL A 44 3.32 10.17 -8.25
C VAL A 44 4.82 10.20 -8.55
N THR A 45 5.29 11.29 -9.15
CA THR A 45 6.72 11.62 -9.26
C THR A 45 6.98 12.90 -8.49
N ALA A 46 7.37 12.77 -7.21
CA ALA A 46 7.73 13.93 -6.41
C ALA A 46 9.15 14.42 -6.75
N THR A 47 9.34 15.73 -6.65
CA THR A 47 10.62 16.43 -6.84
C THR A 47 10.92 17.31 -5.60
N PRO A 48 12.01 18.07 -5.52
CA PRO A 48 12.19 19.06 -4.46
C PRO A 48 11.15 20.20 -4.46
N ASP A 49 10.42 20.40 -5.55
CA ASP A 49 9.39 21.46 -5.67
C ASP A 49 8.09 21.01 -4.99
N LYS A 50 7.90 21.48 -3.73
CA LYS A 50 6.71 21.17 -2.90
C LYS A 50 5.40 21.67 -3.51
N GLU A 51 5.43 22.81 -4.22
CA GLU A 51 4.21 23.38 -4.85
C GLU A 51 3.76 22.53 -6.04
N ALA A 52 4.69 22.12 -6.89
CA ALA A 52 4.41 21.21 -7.99
C ALA A 52 3.88 19.86 -7.49
N ASN A 53 4.50 19.31 -6.44
CA ASN A 53 4.08 18.03 -5.84
C ASN A 53 2.67 18.13 -5.24
N PHE A 54 2.40 19.22 -4.46
CA PHE A 54 1.06 19.43 -3.90
C PHE A 54 0.01 19.57 -5.00
N SER A 55 0.30 20.33 -6.06
CA SER A 55 -0.64 20.52 -7.18
C SER A 55 -0.97 19.22 -7.88
N ALA A 56 0.05 18.37 -8.12
CA ALA A 56 -0.13 17.04 -8.73
C ALA A 56 -0.92 16.09 -7.82
N CYS A 57 -0.58 16.03 -6.54
CA CYS A 57 -1.31 15.19 -5.57
C CYS A 57 -2.76 15.67 -5.38
N LYS A 58 -2.98 16.99 -5.29
CA LYS A 58 -4.32 17.58 -5.19
C LYS A 58 -5.20 17.16 -6.37
N GLN A 59 -4.68 17.25 -7.61
CA GLN A 59 -5.43 16.84 -8.80
C GLN A 59 -5.82 15.36 -8.71
N LEU A 60 -4.90 14.48 -8.31
CA LEU A 60 -5.21 13.05 -8.13
C LEU A 60 -6.29 12.81 -7.06
N VAL A 61 -6.28 13.58 -5.97
CA VAL A 61 -7.30 13.49 -4.91
C VAL A 61 -8.67 13.96 -5.43
N GLU A 62 -8.70 15.07 -6.18
CA GLU A 62 -9.91 15.58 -6.80
C GLU A 62 -10.49 14.58 -7.82
N ASP A 63 -9.66 14.05 -8.72
CA ASP A 63 -10.07 13.02 -9.71
C ASP A 63 -10.55 11.72 -9.03
N ALA A 64 -9.89 11.30 -7.94
CA ALA A 64 -10.31 10.14 -7.17
C ALA A 64 -11.68 10.32 -6.54
N LYS A 65 -11.93 11.50 -5.94
CA LYS A 65 -13.24 11.84 -5.35
C LYS A 65 -14.33 11.88 -6.40
N GLU A 66 -14.10 12.49 -7.56
CA GLU A 66 -15.05 12.52 -8.67
C GLU A 66 -15.42 11.11 -9.16
N ARG A 67 -14.48 10.17 -9.06
CA ARG A 67 -14.68 8.75 -9.41
C ARG A 67 -15.20 7.90 -8.26
N GLY A 68 -15.67 8.52 -7.17
CA GLY A 68 -16.35 7.87 -6.05
C GLY A 68 -15.45 7.33 -4.93
N ALA A 69 -14.16 7.63 -4.91
CA ALA A 69 -13.31 7.24 -3.82
C ALA A 69 -13.68 7.97 -2.52
N CYS A 70 -13.78 7.22 -1.41
CA CYS A 70 -13.98 7.77 -0.08
C CYS A 70 -12.67 7.89 0.72
N MET A 71 -11.60 7.22 0.26
CA MET A 71 -10.25 7.31 0.84
C MET A 71 -9.19 7.27 -0.26
N VAL A 72 -8.17 8.14 -0.15
CA VAL A 72 -7.09 8.28 -1.12
C VAL A 72 -5.74 8.09 -0.43
N PHE A 73 -4.89 7.27 -1.05
CA PHE A 73 -3.57 6.90 -0.54
C PHE A 73 -2.49 7.56 -1.40
N LEU A 74 -1.66 8.40 -0.78
CA LEU A 74 -0.48 9.01 -1.39
C LEU A 74 0.80 8.30 -0.92
N PRO A 75 1.87 8.24 -1.75
CA PRO A 75 3.06 7.47 -1.45
C PRO A 75 4.02 8.15 -0.47
N GLU A 76 5.08 7.43 -0.06
CA GLU A 76 6.22 7.97 0.69
C GLU A 76 6.87 9.12 -0.08
N GLY A 77 7.15 10.23 0.60
CA GLY A 77 7.72 11.44 -0.02
C GLY A 77 6.76 12.18 -0.96
N PHE A 78 5.44 12.07 -0.72
CA PHE A 78 4.43 12.80 -1.50
C PHE A 78 4.61 14.33 -1.41
N ASP A 79 5.20 14.80 -0.32
CA ASP A 79 5.51 16.21 -0.05
C ASP A 79 6.71 16.70 -0.87
N TYR A 80 7.80 15.94 -0.89
CA TYR A 80 8.97 16.16 -1.77
C TYR A 80 9.92 14.96 -1.72
N ILE A 81 10.86 14.93 -2.69
CA ILE A 81 12.07 14.10 -2.65
C ILE A 81 13.26 14.99 -2.89
N GLY A 82 14.03 15.27 -1.82
CA GLY A 82 15.21 16.12 -1.88
C GLY A 82 16.38 15.48 -2.64
N SER A 83 17.18 16.31 -3.31
CA SER A 83 18.36 15.90 -4.09
C SER A 83 19.61 15.70 -3.23
N SER A 84 19.58 16.20 -1.99
CA SER A 84 20.63 16.04 -0.98
C SER A 84 20.03 15.91 0.43
N ARG A 85 20.87 15.50 1.39
CA ARG A 85 20.49 15.45 2.80
C ARG A 85 20.11 16.85 3.32
N GLU A 86 20.92 17.84 2.99
CA GLU A 86 20.73 19.23 3.42
C GLU A 86 19.40 19.79 2.90
N GLU A 87 19.09 19.55 1.64
CA GLU A 87 17.82 19.95 1.04
C GLU A 87 16.66 19.22 1.69
N THR A 88 16.77 17.90 1.91
CA THR A 88 15.75 17.12 2.60
C THR A 88 15.44 17.68 3.98
N LEU A 89 16.47 18.02 4.76
CA LEU A 89 16.28 18.59 6.10
C LEU A 89 15.71 20.01 6.05
N SER A 90 16.15 20.84 5.08
CA SER A 90 15.70 22.24 4.95
C SER A 90 14.22 22.36 4.60
N LEU A 91 13.71 21.48 3.75
CA LEU A 91 12.32 21.48 3.27
C LEU A 91 11.33 20.83 4.25
N SER A 92 11.84 20.13 5.29
CA SER A 92 10.99 19.44 6.27
C SER A 92 10.14 20.41 7.09
N GLU A 93 9.00 19.95 7.57
CA GLU A 93 8.05 20.74 8.37
C GLU A 93 7.57 19.96 9.61
N SER A 94 7.01 20.67 10.58
CA SER A 94 6.25 20.04 11.65
C SER A 94 4.87 19.59 11.15
N LEU A 95 4.17 18.75 11.92
CA LEU A 95 2.78 18.36 11.61
C LEU A 95 1.81 19.55 11.61
N ALA A 96 2.16 20.66 12.24
CA ALA A 96 1.41 21.91 12.21
C ALA A 96 1.83 22.85 11.06
N GLY A 97 2.70 22.40 10.16
CA GLY A 97 3.22 23.19 9.05
C GLY A 97 2.21 23.36 7.91
N ASP A 98 2.63 24.16 6.92
CA ASP A 98 1.78 24.51 5.77
C ASP A 98 1.34 23.30 4.95
N THR A 99 2.27 22.39 4.68
CA THR A 99 1.96 21.18 3.88
C THR A 99 0.80 20.39 4.49
N VAL A 100 0.87 20.00 5.76
CA VAL A 100 -0.19 19.23 6.41
C VAL A 100 -1.48 20.04 6.51
N SER A 101 -1.40 21.34 6.82
CA SER A 101 -2.56 22.24 6.86
C SER A 101 -3.33 22.26 5.53
N ARG A 102 -2.63 22.30 4.40
CA ARG A 102 -3.26 22.27 3.07
C ARG A 102 -3.97 20.94 2.78
N TYR A 103 -3.42 19.81 3.21
CA TYR A 103 -4.09 18.50 3.05
C TYR A 103 -5.29 18.34 4.00
N THR A 104 -5.25 18.87 5.23
CA THR A 104 -6.40 18.88 6.13
C THR A 104 -7.55 19.71 5.55
N GLN A 105 -7.24 20.86 4.93
CA GLN A 105 -8.22 21.69 4.23
C GLN A 105 -8.79 20.96 2.99
N LEU A 106 -7.94 20.28 2.22
CA LEU A 106 -8.34 19.51 1.04
C LEU A 106 -9.27 18.37 1.42
N ALA A 107 -8.93 17.59 2.46
CA ALA A 107 -9.74 16.48 2.98
C ALA A 107 -11.13 16.98 3.40
N ARG A 108 -11.20 18.07 4.16
CA ARG A 108 -12.45 18.71 4.60
C ARG A 108 -13.28 19.22 3.43
N LYS A 109 -12.64 19.92 2.49
CA LYS A 109 -13.33 20.50 1.32
C LYS A 109 -13.97 19.44 0.43
N LEU A 110 -13.30 18.32 0.24
CA LEU A 110 -13.75 17.24 -0.64
C LEU A 110 -14.51 16.15 0.12
N GLU A 111 -14.60 16.23 1.44
CA GLU A 111 -15.19 15.17 2.28
C GLU A 111 -14.60 13.80 1.93
N VAL A 112 -13.26 13.69 1.97
CA VAL A 112 -12.50 12.49 1.63
C VAL A 112 -11.43 12.21 2.66
N TRP A 113 -11.24 10.92 2.99
CA TRP A 113 -10.15 10.51 3.86
C TRP A 113 -8.83 10.46 3.08
N LEU A 114 -7.75 10.87 3.73
CA LEU A 114 -6.41 10.86 3.15
C LEU A 114 -5.45 10.00 3.97
N SER A 115 -4.70 9.16 3.28
CA SER A 115 -3.53 8.44 3.78
C SER A 115 -2.29 9.07 3.16
N LEU A 116 -1.59 9.88 3.94
CA LEU A 116 -0.41 10.63 3.52
C LEU A 116 0.84 9.87 3.97
N GLY A 117 1.43 9.11 3.06
CA GLY A 117 2.57 8.24 3.37
C GLY A 117 3.89 8.98 3.32
N GLY A 118 4.74 8.82 4.35
CA GLY A 118 6.13 9.25 4.33
C GLY A 118 6.37 10.75 4.30
N PHE A 119 5.62 11.51 5.09
CA PHE A 119 5.85 12.94 5.31
C PHE A 119 7.17 13.19 6.06
N HIS A 120 7.95 14.18 5.63
CA HIS A 120 9.21 14.55 6.26
C HIS A 120 8.94 15.46 7.48
N GLU A 121 8.65 14.82 8.63
CA GLU A 121 8.25 15.49 9.87
C GLU A 121 9.46 15.96 10.68
N ARG A 122 9.54 17.25 11.04
CA ARG A 122 10.47 17.75 12.07
C ARG A 122 10.04 17.25 13.44
N GLY A 123 11.01 16.67 14.19
CA GLY A 123 10.79 16.27 15.57
C GLY A 123 10.65 17.45 16.54
N HIS A 124 10.22 17.16 17.77
CA HIS A 124 10.10 18.17 18.82
C HIS A 124 11.44 18.79 19.19
N ASP A 125 12.51 18.01 19.10
CA ASP A 125 13.87 18.40 19.48
C ASP A 125 14.68 18.94 18.28
N TRP A 126 14.02 19.51 17.28
CA TRP A 126 14.63 19.97 16.03
C TRP A 126 15.84 20.91 16.24
N GLU A 127 15.86 21.69 17.29
CA GLU A 127 16.98 22.58 17.60
C GLU A 127 18.25 21.85 18.05
N THR A 128 18.10 20.68 18.67
CA THR A 128 19.19 19.86 19.20
C THR A 128 19.50 18.63 18.36
N ASP A 129 18.49 18.01 17.74
CA ASP A 129 18.62 16.89 16.80
C ASP A 129 17.97 17.25 15.46
N ARG A 130 18.81 17.59 14.48
CA ARG A 130 18.39 17.98 13.14
C ARG A 130 17.91 16.80 12.27
N ARG A 131 17.61 15.66 12.87
CA ARG A 131 16.97 14.56 12.15
C ARG A 131 15.46 14.72 12.16
N ILE A 132 14.83 14.10 11.16
CA ILE A 132 13.39 14.13 10.93
C ILE A 132 12.79 12.75 11.23
N TYR A 133 11.46 12.67 11.30
CA TYR A 133 10.73 11.42 11.16
C TYR A 133 10.21 11.28 9.74
N ASN A 134 10.05 10.03 9.32
CA ASN A 134 9.31 9.65 8.12
C ASN A 134 7.93 9.18 8.58
N SER A 135 6.88 10.00 8.36
CA SER A 135 5.61 9.89 9.07
C SER A 135 4.44 9.62 8.13
N HIS A 136 3.67 8.59 8.45
CA HIS A 136 2.43 8.23 7.77
C HIS A 136 1.25 8.83 8.55
N ILE A 137 0.52 9.72 7.93
CA ILE A 137 -0.56 10.51 8.55
C ILE A 137 -1.89 10.07 7.97
N ILE A 138 -2.88 9.82 8.82
CA ILE A 138 -4.27 9.63 8.38
C ILE A 138 -5.08 10.86 8.76
N ILE A 139 -5.75 11.43 7.77
CA ILE A 139 -6.65 12.58 7.91
C ILE A 139 -8.06 12.13 7.56
N ASN A 140 -9.05 12.45 8.40
CA ASN A 140 -10.45 12.13 8.14
C ASN A 140 -11.12 13.15 7.19
N ASP A 141 -12.35 12.89 6.80
CA ASP A 141 -13.18 13.75 5.94
C ASP A 141 -13.55 15.11 6.56
N LYS A 142 -13.29 15.30 7.86
CA LYS A 142 -13.45 16.58 8.57
C LYS A 142 -12.15 17.38 8.60
N GLY A 143 -11.05 16.82 8.08
CA GLY A 143 -9.72 17.41 8.11
C GLY A 143 -8.99 17.23 9.44
N ASP A 144 -9.42 16.30 10.31
CA ASP A 144 -8.70 16.03 11.55
C ASP A 144 -7.62 14.96 11.30
N ILE A 145 -6.44 15.13 11.88
CA ILE A 145 -5.42 14.10 11.94
C ILE A 145 -5.86 13.07 12.99
N VAL A 146 -6.16 11.86 12.54
CA VAL A 146 -6.66 10.78 13.41
C VAL A 146 -5.60 9.75 13.77
N SER A 147 -4.49 9.70 13.05
CA SER A 147 -3.34 8.85 13.37
C SER A 147 -2.06 9.36 12.74
N VAL A 148 -0.94 9.12 13.42
CA VAL A 148 0.41 9.37 12.91
C VAL A 148 1.29 8.17 13.28
N TYR A 149 1.79 7.45 12.28
CA TYR A 149 2.79 6.40 12.43
C TYR A 149 4.14 6.91 11.93
N ARG A 150 5.19 6.74 12.72
CA ARG A 150 6.57 7.06 12.33
C ARG A 150 7.29 5.77 11.95
N LYS A 151 7.92 5.75 10.78
CA LYS A 151 8.62 4.59 10.21
C LYS A 151 9.59 3.98 11.21
N SER A 152 9.41 2.71 11.52
CA SER A 152 10.23 2.00 12.51
C SER A 152 11.52 1.43 11.92
N HIS A 153 11.48 0.95 10.67
CA HIS A 153 12.62 0.32 10.00
C HIS A 153 13.19 1.27 8.94
N LEU A 154 14.41 1.76 9.16
CA LEU A 154 15.07 2.70 8.27
C LEU A 154 15.89 1.97 7.21
N PHE A 155 15.88 2.54 6.00
CA PHE A 155 16.52 1.94 4.82
C PHE A 155 18.01 2.29 4.77
N ASP A 156 18.83 1.52 5.48
CA ASP A 156 20.29 1.58 5.42
C ASP A 156 20.79 0.41 4.57
N VAL A 157 21.18 0.68 3.32
CA VAL A 157 21.51 -0.36 2.34
C VAL A 157 22.70 0.05 1.50
N GLU A 158 23.65 -0.87 1.39
CA GLU A 158 24.81 -0.81 0.52
C GLU A 158 24.74 -1.96 -0.50
N LEU A 159 24.46 -1.60 -1.76
CA LEU A 159 24.45 -2.53 -2.90
C LEU A 159 25.27 -1.94 -4.04
N PRO A 160 26.63 -1.92 -3.93
CA PRO A 160 27.51 -1.25 -4.90
C PRO A 160 27.32 -1.78 -6.33
N GLU A 161 27.16 -3.10 -6.48
CA GLU A 161 26.96 -3.77 -7.76
C GLU A 161 25.63 -3.35 -8.45
N ARG A 162 24.70 -2.76 -7.71
CA ARG A 162 23.40 -2.28 -8.20
C ARG A 162 23.25 -0.75 -8.15
N GLY A 163 24.33 -0.05 -7.82
CA GLY A 163 24.36 1.42 -7.73
C GLY A 163 23.44 1.98 -6.62
N VAL A 164 23.19 1.21 -5.55
CA VAL A 164 22.36 1.63 -4.42
C VAL A 164 23.21 1.78 -3.17
N SER A 165 23.32 3.00 -2.68
CA SER A 165 23.93 3.33 -1.39
C SER A 165 23.05 4.39 -0.72
N LEU A 166 22.32 3.97 0.31
CA LEU A 166 21.38 4.83 1.04
C LEU A 166 21.53 4.57 2.54
N LYS A 167 21.62 5.64 3.31
CA LYS A 167 21.68 5.60 4.79
C LYS A 167 20.63 6.53 5.37
N GLU A 168 19.40 6.05 5.45
CA GLU A 168 18.25 6.82 5.95
C GLU A 168 18.45 7.23 7.42
N SER A 169 19.08 6.38 8.24
CA SER A 169 19.37 6.65 9.66
C SER A 169 20.30 7.86 9.89
N ALA A 170 21.02 8.28 8.86
CA ALA A 170 21.89 9.47 8.97
C ALA A 170 21.10 10.78 9.15
N PHE A 171 19.82 10.81 8.78
CA PHE A 171 18.98 12.01 8.88
C PHE A 171 17.54 11.73 9.34
N THR A 172 17.18 10.46 9.58
CA THR A 172 15.86 10.05 10.05
C THR A 172 15.97 9.36 11.40
N ILE A 173 15.03 9.64 12.29
CA ILE A 173 14.89 9.01 13.60
C ILE A 173 13.90 7.85 13.44
N PRO A 174 14.21 6.62 13.89
CA PRO A 174 13.27 5.53 13.86
C PRO A 174 12.08 5.78 14.79
N GLY A 175 10.88 5.48 14.32
CA GLY A 175 9.67 5.53 15.13
C GLY A 175 9.75 4.55 16.31
N PRO A 176 9.27 4.94 17.49
CA PRO A 176 9.45 4.16 18.72
C PRO A 176 8.47 2.98 18.84
N SER A 177 7.35 2.98 18.10
CA SER A 177 6.28 2.00 18.26
C SER A 177 5.35 1.91 17.06
N LEU A 178 4.62 0.81 16.98
CA LEU A 178 3.47 0.66 16.09
C LEU A 178 2.28 1.47 16.63
N VAL A 179 1.36 1.81 15.73
CA VAL A 179 0.07 2.42 16.10
C VAL A 179 -1.06 1.43 15.87
N THR A 180 -2.12 1.55 16.68
CA THR A 180 -3.32 0.73 16.52
C THR A 180 -3.95 0.98 15.14
N PRO A 181 -4.42 -0.07 14.44
CA PRO A 181 -5.13 0.11 13.17
C PRO A 181 -6.29 1.08 13.26
N VAL A 182 -6.37 1.99 12.32
CA VAL A 182 -7.32 3.11 12.29
C VAL A 182 -8.64 2.68 11.67
N GLN A 183 -9.76 2.94 12.34
CA GLN A 183 -11.08 2.75 11.73
C GLN A 183 -11.32 3.82 10.67
N THR A 184 -11.60 3.39 9.45
CA THR A 184 -11.82 4.25 8.28
C THR A 184 -13.10 3.82 7.54
N PRO A 185 -13.58 4.57 6.55
CA PRO A 185 -14.73 4.17 5.74
C PRO A 185 -14.54 2.85 4.96
N ILE A 186 -13.30 2.46 4.69
CA ILE A 186 -12.99 1.23 3.94
C ILE A 186 -12.66 0.03 4.85
N GLY A 187 -12.60 0.21 6.17
CA GLY A 187 -12.23 -0.81 7.17
C GLY A 187 -11.08 -0.36 8.07
N LYS A 188 -10.55 -1.27 8.89
CA LYS A 188 -9.42 -1.00 9.79
C LYS A 188 -8.09 -1.05 9.06
N VAL A 189 -7.43 0.10 8.95
CA VAL A 189 -6.16 0.28 8.22
C VAL A 189 -4.97 0.23 9.18
N GLY A 190 -4.10 -0.74 8.98
CA GLY A 190 -2.80 -0.84 9.64
C GLY A 190 -1.72 -0.13 8.85
N LEU A 191 -0.91 0.69 9.52
CA LEU A 191 0.05 1.59 8.90
C LEU A 191 1.47 1.02 8.91
N GLY A 192 2.11 0.98 7.76
CA GLY A 192 3.55 0.80 7.55
C GLY A 192 4.05 1.82 6.55
N ILE A 193 5.37 1.88 6.33
CA ILE A 193 6.01 2.73 5.33
C ILE A 193 7.14 1.94 4.67
N CYS A 194 7.08 1.76 3.35
CA CYS A 194 8.18 1.36 2.48
C CYS A 194 9.01 0.17 3.01
N TYR A 195 10.14 0.41 3.64
CA TYR A 195 11.05 -0.61 4.15
C TYR A 195 10.42 -1.52 5.21
N ASP A 196 9.40 -1.03 5.94
CA ASP A 196 8.62 -1.84 6.90
C ASP A 196 7.99 -3.07 6.23
N LEU A 197 7.73 -3.00 4.90
CA LEU A 197 7.23 -4.13 4.12
C LEU A 197 8.11 -5.38 4.21
N ARG A 198 9.42 -5.26 4.50
CA ARG A 198 10.34 -6.38 4.61
C ARG A 198 10.24 -7.14 5.93
N PHE A 199 9.53 -6.60 6.89
CA PHE A 199 9.41 -7.15 8.25
C PHE A 199 8.01 -7.74 8.46
N PRO A 200 7.83 -9.06 8.25
CA PRO A 200 6.52 -9.71 8.39
C PRO A 200 5.94 -9.58 9.81
N GLU A 201 6.78 -9.42 10.81
CA GLU A 201 6.40 -9.26 12.22
C GLU A 201 5.50 -8.04 12.41
N LEU A 202 5.82 -6.91 11.76
CA LEU A 202 5.00 -5.71 11.76
C LEU A 202 3.60 -5.98 11.18
N SER A 203 3.54 -6.64 10.02
CA SER A 203 2.30 -6.97 9.34
C SER A 203 1.42 -7.88 10.19
N VAL A 204 2.03 -8.91 10.81
CA VAL A 204 1.34 -9.86 11.70
C VAL A 204 0.86 -9.16 12.98
N ALA A 205 1.66 -8.25 13.53
CA ALA A 205 1.25 -7.48 14.71
C ALA A 205 0.04 -6.60 14.40
N LEU A 206 0.04 -5.87 13.30
CA LEU A 206 -1.10 -5.05 12.86
C LEU A 206 -2.36 -5.90 12.64
N GLN A 207 -2.22 -7.06 11.98
CA GLN A 207 -3.34 -7.99 11.78
C GLN A 207 -3.90 -8.50 13.12
N ARG A 208 -3.05 -8.86 14.10
CA ARG A 208 -3.47 -9.29 15.45
C ARG A 208 -4.24 -8.19 16.19
N HIS A 209 -3.96 -6.93 15.90
CA HIS A 209 -4.69 -5.77 16.44
C HIS A 209 -5.92 -5.41 15.60
N GLY A 210 -6.32 -6.27 14.66
CA GLY A 210 -7.58 -6.18 13.94
C GLY A 210 -7.49 -5.46 12.60
N ALA A 211 -6.32 -5.23 12.04
CA ALA A 211 -6.22 -4.69 10.68
C ALA A 211 -6.92 -5.61 9.66
N GLU A 212 -7.66 -4.99 8.76
CA GLU A 212 -8.32 -5.62 7.61
C GLU A 212 -7.61 -5.22 6.31
N ILE A 213 -6.91 -4.09 6.38
CA ILE A 213 -6.14 -3.49 5.30
C ILE A 213 -4.77 -3.14 5.86
N LEU A 214 -3.71 -3.44 5.12
CA LEU A 214 -2.36 -2.98 5.38
C LEU A 214 -1.95 -1.99 4.28
N THR A 215 -1.22 -0.94 4.64
CA THR A 215 -0.75 0.03 3.66
C THR A 215 0.75 0.28 3.79
N TYR A 216 1.42 0.37 2.64
CA TYR A 216 2.87 0.57 2.52
C TYR A 216 3.16 1.62 1.45
N PRO A 217 2.89 2.92 1.75
CA PRO A 217 3.35 3.99 0.86
C PRO A 217 4.86 3.92 0.69
N SER A 218 5.36 4.02 -0.54
CA SER A 218 6.74 3.64 -0.83
C SER A 218 7.40 4.46 -1.93
N ALA A 219 8.74 4.52 -1.84
CA ALA A 219 9.65 5.02 -2.87
C ALA A 219 10.77 3.99 -3.13
N PHE A 220 10.40 2.77 -3.55
CA PHE A 220 11.35 1.69 -3.83
C PHE A 220 12.27 2.07 -4.97
N THR A 221 13.57 1.76 -4.84
CA THR A 221 14.52 1.89 -5.94
C THR A 221 14.12 0.95 -7.08
N VAL A 222 14.47 1.29 -8.32
CA VAL A 222 14.16 0.47 -9.50
C VAL A 222 14.67 -0.96 -9.33
N ALA A 223 15.91 -1.13 -8.85
CA ALA A 223 16.53 -2.45 -8.69
C ALA A 223 15.81 -3.33 -7.65
N THR A 224 15.50 -2.77 -6.46
CA THR A 224 14.82 -3.53 -5.42
C THR A 224 13.33 -3.67 -5.68
N GLY A 225 12.73 -2.72 -6.38
CA GLY A 225 11.33 -2.77 -6.80
C GLY A 225 11.08 -3.92 -7.76
N ALA A 226 11.83 -3.99 -8.84
CA ALA A 226 11.72 -5.05 -9.84
C ALA A 226 11.88 -6.47 -9.25
N ALA A 227 12.73 -6.62 -8.23
CA ALA A 227 13.00 -7.93 -7.62
C ALA A 227 12.04 -8.29 -6.48
N HIS A 228 11.51 -7.33 -5.73
CA HIS A 228 10.89 -7.63 -4.43
C HIS A 228 9.48 -7.03 -4.24
N TRP A 229 9.11 -5.97 -4.95
CA TRP A 229 7.91 -5.19 -4.64
C TRP A 229 6.63 -6.02 -4.64
N GLU A 230 6.26 -6.57 -5.78
CA GLU A 230 5.03 -7.35 -5.92
C GLU A 230 5.02 -8.59 -5.02
N VAL A 231 6.12 -9.34 -5.00
CA VAL A 231 6.19 -10.59 -4.22
C VAL A 231 6.03 -10.33 -2.73
N LEU A 232 6.61 -9.26 -2.20
CA LEU A 232 6.47 -8.90 -0.78
C LEU A 232 5.04 -8.44 -0.46
N LEU A 233 4.43 -7.59 -1.28
CA LEU A 233 3.06 -7.13 -1.06
C LEU A 233 2.07 -8.28 -1.08
N ARG A 234 2.20 -9.20 -2.03
CA ARG A 234 1.38 -10.40 -2.11
C ARG A 234 1.62 -11.35 -0.92
N ALA A 235 2.87 -11.50 -0.49
CA ALA A 235 3.17 -12.28 0.72
C ALA A 235 2.47 -11.69 1.94
N ARG A 236 2.55 -10.36 2.15
CA ARG A 236 1.85 -9.70 3.28
C ARG A 236 0.34 -9.91 3.22
N ALA A 237 -0.26 -9.79 2.03
CA ALA A 237 -1.69 -10.04 1.86
C ALA A 237 -2.08 -11.48 2.24
N VAL A 238 -1.34 -12.48 1.76
CA VAL A 238 -1.60 -13.90 2.01
C VAL A 238 -1.36 -14.28 3.48
N GLU A 239 -0.25 -13.84 4.07
CA GLU A 239 0.15 -14.16 5.45
C GLU A 239 -0.81 -13.58 6.50
N THR A 240 -1.36 -12.40 6.23
CA THR A 240 -2.24 -11.67 7.17
C THR A 240 -3.70 -11.78 6.80
N GLN A 241 -4.00 -12.22 5.58
CA GLN A 241 -5.37 -12.28 5.05
C GLN A 241 -6.05 -10.90 5.11
N CYS A 242 -5.27 -9.86 4.76
CA CYS A 242 -5.69 -8.48 4.64
C CYS A 242 -5.63 -8.03 3.18
N PHE A 243 -6.39 -6.99 2.83
CA PHE A 243 -6.04 -6.20 1.65
C PHE A 243 -4.69 -5.52 1.87
N VAL A 244 -3.94 -5.31 0.78
CA VAL A 244 -2.71 -4.52 0.80
C VAL A 244 -2.85 -3.40 -0.23
N LEU A 245 -2.76 -2.14 0.23
CA LEU A 245 -2.84 -0.94 -0.58
C LEU A 245 -1.50 -0.21 -0.51
N ALA A 246 -0.78 -0.17 -1.63
CA ALA A 246 0.59 0.30 -1.68
C ALA A 246 0.78 1.40 -2.73
N ALA A 247 0.60 2.65 -2.30
CA ALA A 247 0.89 3.83 -3.11
C ALA A 247 2.40 3.93 -3.38
N ALA A 248 2.80 4.39 -4.55
CA ALA A 248 4.19 4.34 -4.98
C ALA A 248 4.69 5.63 -5.64
N GLN A 249 5.95 5.96 -5.41
CA GLN A 249 6.69 6.90 -6.23
C GLN A 249 7.13 6.21 -7.52
N VAL A 250 7.13 6.96 -8.65
CA VAL A 250 7.53 6.46 -9.97
C VAL A 250 8.47 7.43 -10.70
N GLY A 251 9.33 6.90 -11.53
CA GLY A 251 10.15 7.68 -12.44
C GLY A 251 11.29 8.43 -11.76
N ARG A 252 11.81 9.45 -12.45
CA ARG A 252 13.01 10.18 -12.03
C ARG A 252 12.67 11.40 -11.18
N HIS A 253 13.19 11.44 -9.95
CA HIS A 253 13.01 12.54 -9.00
C HIS A 253 14.08 13.63 -9.18
N HIS A 254 15.32 13.19 -9.33
CA HIS A 254 16.49 14.01 -9.61
C HIS A 254 17.58 13.15 -10.29
N GLU A 255 18.76 13.71 -10.58
CA GLU A 255 19.80 12.99 -11.36
C GLU A 255 20.24 11.65 -10.80
N LYS A 256 20.23 11.50 -9.47
CA LYS A 256 20.73 10.32 -8.76
C LYS A 256 19.64 9.39 -8.23
N ARG A 257 18.33 9.74 -8.38
CA ARG A 257 17.24 8.96 -7.78
C ARG A 257 16.07 8.75 -8.72
N SER A 258 15.70 7.49 -8.88
CA SER A 258 14.48 7.08 -9.57
C SER A 258 13.77 6.02 -8.73
N SER A 259 12.45 5.98 -8.81
CA SER A 259 11.60 4.99 -8.16
C SER A 259 10.94 4.05 -9.16
N TYR A 260 10.64 2.85 -8.68
CA TYR A 260 10.16 1.72 -9.48
C TYR A 260 8.73 1.91 -10.00
N GLY A 261 7.87 2.59 -9.24
CA GLY A 261 6.46 2.69 -9.57
C GLY A 261 5.65 1.51 -9.05
N HIS A 262 4.66 1.11 -9.87
CA HIS A 262 3.77 -0.01 -9.59
C HIS A 262 2.96 0.19 -8.29
N ALA A 263 2.30 1.37 -8.13
CA ALA A 263 1.28 1.48 -7.09
C ALA A 263 0.28 0.33 -7.24
N LEU A 264 0.16 -0.51 -6.19
CA LEU A 264 -0.41 -1.85 -6.29
C LEU A 264 -1.49 -2.08 -5.24
N VAL A 265 -2.52 -2.82 -5.63
CA VAL A 265 -3.56 -3.31 -4.71
C VAL A 265 -3.63 -4.82 -4.79
N VAL A 266 -3.58 -5.46 -3.62
CA VAL A 266 -3.67 -6.92 -3.48
C VAL A 266 -4.82 -7.28 -2.54
N ASP A 267 -5.61 -8.30 -2.89
CA ASP A 267 -6.70 -8.81 -2.06
C ASP A 267 -6.20 -9.81 -0.99
N PRO A 268 -7.03 -10.18 -0.02
CA PRO A 268 -6.67 -11.13 1.05
C PRO A 268 -6.24 -12.52 0.56
N TRP A 269 -6.52 -12.87 -0.68
CA TRP A 269 -6.13 -14.13 -1.32
C TRP A 269 -4.79 -14.03 -2.07
N GLY A 270 -4.21 -12.83 -2.16
CA GLY A 270 -2.97 -12.56 -2.89
C GLY A 270 -3.17 -12.24 -4.38
N VAL A 271 -4.40 -11.98 -4.82
CA VAL A 271 -4.69 -11.56 -6.20
C VAL A 271 -4.40 -10.08 -6.35
N VAL A 272 -3.62 -9.70 -7.36
CA VAL A 272 -3.42 -8.30 -7.74
C VAL A 272 -4.70 -7.78 -8.39
N LEU A 273 -5.34 -6.81 -7.74
CA LEU A 273 -6.57 -6.17 -8.22
C LEU A 273 -6.30 -4.99 -9.15
N GLY A 274 -5.15 -4.36 -9.02
CA GLY A 274 -4.73 -3.27 -9.87
C GLY A 274 -3.28 -2.89 -9.68
N ASP A 275 -2.67 -2.38 -10.74
CA ASP A 275 -1.28 -1.96 -10.82
C ASP A 275 -1.19 -0.75 -11.77
N CYS A 276 -0.57 0.35 -11.31
CA CYS A 276 -0.36 1.56 -12.12
C CYS A 276 0.73 1.41 -13.20
N GLY A 277 1.50 0.32 -13.16
CA GLY A 277 2.70 0.17 -13.99
C GLY A 277 3.87 1.05 -13.54
N GLY A 278 4.99 0.98 -14.27
CA GLY A 278 6.24 1.65 -13.91
C GLY A 278 6.55 2.93 -14.70
N GLU A 279 5.61 3.48 -15.48
CA GLU A 279 5.96 4.50 -16.48
C GLU A 279 5.60 5.93 -16.07
N LYS A 280 4.42 6.15 -15.46
CA LYS A 280 3.86 7.49 -15.25
C LYS A 280 3.01 7.61 -13.99
N PRO A 281 2.80 8.83 -13.45
CA PRO A 281 1.81 9.09 -12.42
C PRO A 281 0.40 8.63 -12.81
N GLY A 282 -0.41 8.24 -11.80
CA GLY A 282 -1.77 7.77 -11.99
C GLY A 282 -2.38 7.25 -10.69
N MET A 283 -3.46 6.49 -10.80
CA MET A 283 -4.10 5.83 -9.66
C MET A 283 -4.78 4.53 -10.05
N VAL A 284 -4.85 3.60 -9.11
CA VAL A 284 -5.75 2.44 -9.12
C VAL A 284 -6.95 2.76 -8.24
N LEU A 285 -8.16 2.53 -8.75
CA LEU A 285 -9.38 2.53 -7.95
C LEU A 285 -9.78 1.08 -7.67
N VAL A 286 -10.13 0.81 -6.42
CA VAL A 286 -10.53 -0.52 -5.97
C VAL A 286 -11.74 -0.44 -5.04
N GLU A 287 -12.72 -1.32 -5.25
CA GLU A 287 -13.76 -1.59 -4.27
C GLU A 287 -13.21 -2.50 -3.17
N VAL A 288 -13.37 -2.10 -1.91
CA VAL A 288 -12.89 -2.85 -0.75
C VAL A 288 -14.03 -3.64 -0.15
N ASP A 289 -14.07 -4.92 -0.49
CA ASP A 289 -15.04 -5.89 0.04
C ASP A 289 -14.49 -6.57 1.30
N LEU A 290 -14.90 -6.09 2.48
CA LEU A 290 -14.49 -6.67 3.77
C LEU A 290 -15.08 -8.09 4.03
N GLU A 291 -16.13 -8.49 3.32
CA GLU A 291 -16.61 -9.87 3.38
C GLU A 291 -15.54 -10.85 2.85
N LYS A 292 -14.72 -10.40 1.91
CA LYS A 292 -13.59 -11.16 1.39
C LYS A 292 -12.54 -11.45 2.47
N VAL A 293 -12.27 -10.48 3.35
CA VAL A 293 -11.39 -10.65 4.52
C VAL A 293 -11.98 -11.69 5.46
N SER A 294 -13.23 -11.50 5.87
CA SER A 294 -13.90 -12.37 6.86
C SER A 294 -14.08 -13.79 6.34
N SER A 295 -14.48 -13.96 5.07
CA SER A 295 -14.65 -15.27 4.45
C SER A 295 -13.31 -16.00 4.26
N THR A 296 -12.25 -15.30 3.84
CA THR A 296 -10.90 -15.87 3.71
C THR A 296 -10.39 -16.37 5.06
N ARG A 297 -10.51 -15.57 6.12
CA ARG A 297 -10.12 -15.93 7.49
C ARG A 297 -10.95 -17.09 8.06
N LYS A 298 -12.24 -17.15 7.74
CA LYS A 298 -13.12 -18.24 8.15
C LYS A 298 -12.79 -19.55 7.45
N ASN A 299 -12.56 -19.52 6.14
CA ASN A 299 -12.36 -20.70 5.33
C ASN A 299 -10.93 -21.27 5.45
N MET A 300 -9.94 -20.43 5.76
CA MET A 300 -8.56 -20.83 6.00
C MET A 300 -8.02 -20.08 7.22
N PRO A 301 -8.28 -20.57 8.45
CA PRO A 301 -8.04 -19.82 9.68
C PRO A 301 -6.55 -19.83 10.08
N VAL A 302 -5.68 -19.29 9.22
CA VAL A 302 -4.20 -19.26 9.39
C VAL A 302 -3.81 -18.65 10.74
N GLN A 303 -4.51 -17.60 11.17
CA GLN A 303 -4.18 -16.92 12.44
C GLN A 303 -4.49 -17.76 13.68
N GLN A 304 -5.49 -18.65 13.60
CA GLN A 304 -5.80 -19.61 14.68
C GLN A 304 -4.79 -20.76 14.71
N HIS A 305 -4.21 -21.12 13.57
CA HIS A 305 -3.19 -22.16 13.46
C HIS A 305 -1.79 -21.66 13.83
N ARG A 306 -1.59 -20.35 13.85
CA ARG A 306 -0.30 -19.73 14.19
C ARG A 306 0.01 -19.96 15.67
N ARG A 307 1.21 -20.46 15.94
CA ARG A 307 1.71 -20.65 17.31
C ARG A 307 2.05 -19.29 17.95
N ASP A 308 2.18 -19.26 19.26
CA ASP A 308 2.66 -18.08 19.97
C ASP A 308 4.13 -17.74 19.62
N THR A 309 4.54 -16.53 19.96
CA THR A 309 5.91 -16.07 19.66
C THR A 309 6.97 -16.88 20.38
N GLY A 310 6.69 -17.39 21.57
CA GLY A 310 7.61 -18.21 22.34
C GLY A 310 7.99 -19.50 21.61
N PHE A 311 7.02 -20.11 20.93
CA PHE A 311 7.25 -21.32 20.13
C PHE A 311 8.31 -21.10 19.04
N TYR A 312 8.30 -19.95 18.38
CA TYR A 312 9.24 -19.65 17.30
C TYR A 312 10.64 -19.22 17.80
N HIS A 313 10.76 -18.88 19.07
CA HIS A 313 12.05 -18.51 19.67
C HIS A 313 12.75 -19.67 20.37
N SER A 314 12.02 -20.74 20.71
CA SER A 314 12.59 -21.94 21.31
C SER A 314 13.07 -22.91 20.21
N LEU A 315 14.28 -22.68 19.71
CA LEU A 315 15.01 -23.72 18.99
C LEU A 315 15.70 -24.59 20.03
N GLU A 316 15.34 -25.89 20.13
CA GLU A 316 16.09 -26.82 20.93
C GLU A 316 17.46 -27.00 20.26
N GLU A 317 18.56 -26.68 21.00
CA GLU A 317 19.88 -27.05 20.58
C GLU A 317 19.98 -28.59 20.67
N THR A 318 19.96 -29.27 19.51
CA THR A 318 20.15 -30.71 19.38
C THR A 318 21.61 -31.07 19.38
#